data_e0e8ca9e04e38287ca5cf625af967871
#
_entry.id   e0e8ca9e04e38287ca5cf625af967871
#
_cell.length_a   1.000
_cell.length_b   1.000
_cell.length_c   1.000
_cell.angle_alpha   90.00
_cell.angle_beta   90.00
_cell.angle_gamma   90.00
#
_symmetry.space_group_name_H-M   'P 1'
#
loop_
_entity.id
_entity.type
_entity.pdbx_description
1 polymer ?
#
loop_
_entity_poly.entity_id
_entity_poly.type
_entity_poly.pdbx_seq_one_letter_code
_entity_poly.pdbx_strand_id
1 'polypeptide(L)'
;MIIKEWTINKKNRLDLFLRDELKNLFPDEKTLSNSKIRRLIISGAVSVNNRQCRIPAFELQVSSRITARLDKEKLFYEKETHDVDFVLTEKDVLFEDDCLIIVNKPAFLPTEETIVEGRKNLHQCVVDYLWQKNPSLRNPPYAGIMHRLDLESSGAILFTKSRSVNPQIHKIFEERNIKKLYRAVAFPKGKISPVVGEHFTVEGYMKRISKKSEACRMGLFSDSREGLYSSTDFTLLGKDKAGFYYVQAELNTGRTHQIRLHMSSLGLPLVGDELYGSAKSFPDNGGRIMLHSSLLEFNHPVSGELLSVKAPLPLHFEMEKN
;
A
#
# COMPACT_ATOMS: atom_id res chain seq x y z
N MET A 1 -2.98 29.27 13.86
CA MET A 1 -4.39 28.95 13.56
C MET A 1 -5.09 30.22 13.10
N ILE A 2 -5.78 30.19 11.94
CA ILE A 2 -6.46 31.33 11.31
C ILE A 2 -7.96 31.05 11.35
N ILE A 3 -8.77 32.02 11.76
CA ILE A 3 -10.25 31.94 11.69
C ILE A 3 -10.68 32.87 10.55
N LYS A 4 -11.44 32.31 9.61
CA LYS A 4 -12.05 33.07 8.51
C LYS A 4 -13.55 32.90 8.51
N GLU A 5 -14.24 33.99 8.18
CA GLU A 5 -15.69 34.05 8.08
C GLU A 5 -16.09 34.59 6.71
N TRP A 6 -17.15 34.01 6.15
CA TRP A 6 -17.76 34.44 4.89
C TRP A 6 -19.28 34.44 5.01
N THR A 7 -19.91 35.26 4.26
CA THR A 7 -21.36 35.25 4.07
C THR A 7 -21.67 34.91 2.61
N ILE A 8 -22.56 33.95 2.39
CA ILE A 8 -22.90 33.44 1.06
C ILE A 8 -23.87 34.41 0.37
N ASN A 9 -23.50 34.86 -0.81
CA ASN A 9 -24.31 35.70 -1.67
C ASN A 9 -25.02 34.96 -2.82
N LYS A 10 -24.61 33.70 -3.10
CA LYS A 10 -25.19 32.84 -4.12
C LYS A 10 -25.18 31.38 -3.64
N LYS A 11 -26.27 30.62 -3.90
CA LYS A 11 -26.30 29.17 -3.59
C LYS A 11 -25.07 28.45 -4.15
N ASN A 12 -24.44 27.61 -3.32
CA ASN A 12 -23.25 26.85 -3.69
C ASN A 12 -23.15 25.60 -2.81
N ARG A 13 -22.26 24.68 -3.16
CA ARG A 13 -21.85 23.57 -2.28
C ARG A 13 -20.69 24.01 -1.41
N LEU A 14 -20.68 23.55 -0.16
CA LEU A 14 -19.68 23.93 0.84
C LEU A 14 -18.23 23.60 0.38
N ASP A 15 -18.01 22.41 -0.20
CA ASP A 15 -16.69 22.00 -0.69
C ASP A 15 -16.21 22.85 -1.86
N LEU A 16 -17.09 23.20 -2.80
CA LEU A 16 -16.76 24.04 -3.94
C LEU A 16 -16.49 25.49 -3.51
N PHE A 17 -17.34 26.03 -2.65
CA PHE A 17 -17.17 27.36 -2.10
C PHE A 17 -15.82 27.50 -1.38
N LEU A 18 -15.53 26.59 -0.44
CA LEU A 18 -14.27 26.63 0.30
C LEU A 18 -13.05 26.43 -0.61
N ARG A 19 -13.16 25.63 -1.68
CA ARG A 19 -12.07 25.48 -2.65
C ARG A 19 -11.70 26.83 -3.27
N ASP A 20 -12.69 27.58 -3.70
CA ASP A 20 -12.47 28.84 -4.39
C ASP A 20 -11.97 29.92 -3.41
N GLU A 21 -12.58 30.02 -2.23
CA GLU A 21 -12.18 30.98 -1.19
C GLU A 21 -10.78 30.71 -0.60
N LEU A 22 -10.44 29.43 -0.38
CA LEU A 22 -9.13 29.09 0.16
C LEU A 22 -8.01 29.25 -0.88
N LYS A 23 -8.30 29.07 -2.17
CA LYS A 23 -7.35 29.44 -3.24
C LYS A 23 -7.05 30.95 -3.25
N ASN A 24 -8.07 31.78 -3.07
CA ASN A 24 -7.90 33.22 -2.99
C ASN A 24 -7.14 33.64 -1.72
N LEU A 25 -7.36 32.92 -0.62
CA LEU A 25 -6.71 33.22 0.67
C LEU A 25 -5.22 32.80 0.68
N PHE A 26 -4.85 31.77 -0.10
CA PHE A 26 -3.50 31.21 -0.17
C PHE A 26 -3.03 31.06 -1.64
N PRO A 27 -2.84 32.18 -2.36
CA PRO A 27 -2.53 32.13 -3.81
C PRO A 27 -1.19 31.48 -4.13
N ASP A 28 -0.23 31.52 -3.20
CA ASP A 28 1.12 30.96 -3.37
C ASP A 28 1.18 29.44 -3.12
N GLU A 29 0.09 28.84 -2.61
CA GLU A 29 0.06 27.43 -2.23
C GLU A 29 -0.53 26.57 -3.36
N LYS A 30 0.34 25.93 -4.14
CA LYS A 30 -0.03 25.12 -5.31
C LYS A 30 -0.86 23.86 -5.02
N THR A 31 -0.98 23.43 -3.76
CA THR A 31 -1.43 22.07 -3.41
C THR A 31 -2.75 22.00 -2.65
N LEU A 32 -3.68 22.94 -2.87
CA LEU A 32 -5.00 22.85 -2.24
C LEU A 32 -5.94 21.90 -3.01
N SER A 33 -5.78 20.60 -2.79
CA SER A 33 -6.59 19.58 -3.46
C SER A 33 -8.03 19.49 -2.88
N ASN A 34 -8.96 18.99 -3.70
CA ASN A 34 -10.34 18.72 -3.26
C ASN A 34 -10.38 17.76 -2.04
N SER A 35 -9.43 16.84 -1.94
CA SER A 35 -9.29 15.93 -0.81
C SER A 35 -8.93 16.65 0.50
N LYS A 36 -8.05 17.66 0.45
CA LYS A 36 -7.68 18.49 1.62
C LYS A 36 -8.88 19.30 2.11
N ILE A 37 -9.66 19.88 1.20
CA ILE A 37 -10.88 20.62 1.53
C ILE A 37 -11.94 19.73 2.17
N ARG A 38 -12.18 18.54 1.57
CA ARG A 38 -13.12 17.58 2.16
C ARG A 38 -12.69 17.11 3.54
N ARG A 39 -11.39 16.87 3.77
CA ARG A 39 -10.85 16.54 5.10
C ARG A 39 -11.05 17.67 6.10
N LEU A 40 -10.83 18.93 5.71
CA LEU A 40 -11.08 20.08 6.55
C LEU A 40 -12.54 20.12 7.03
N ILE A 41 -13.51 19.88 6.13
CA ILE A 41 -14.94 19.85 6.47
C ILE A 41 -15.27 18.66 7.38
N ILE A 42 -14.83 17.45 7.00
CA ILE A 42 -15.11 16.21 7.75
C ILE A 42 -14.50 16.24 9.16
N SER A 43 -13.33 16.88 9.34
CA SER A 43 -12.70 17.06 10.67
C SER A 43 -13.52 17.92 11.62
N GLY A 44 -14.51 18.68 11.09
CA GLY A 44 -15.34 19.59 11.87
C GLY A 44 -14.71 20.97 12.09
N ALA A 45 -13.71 21.32 11.31
CA ALA A 45 -13.08 22.64 11.34
C ALA A 45 -13.96 23.74 10.72
N VAL A 46 -15.10 23.37 10.11
CA VAL A 46 -16.02 24.28 9.42
C VAL A 46 -17.38 24.29 10.10
N SER A 47 -17.94 25.47 10.28
CA SER A 47 -19.30 25.70 10.80
C SER A 47 -20.12 26.47 9.77
N VAL A 48 -21.41 26.16 9.67
CA VAL A 48 -22.41 26.87 8.87
C VAL A 48 -23.49 27.37 9.84
N ASN A 49 -23.76 28.67 9.85
CA ASN A 49 -24.71 29.33 10.77
C ASN A 49 -24.46 28.91 12.24
N ASN A 50 -23.19 28.97 12.66
CA ASN A 50 -22.68 28.60 13.98
C ASN A 50 -22.85 27.12 14.37
N ARG A 51 -23.26 26.23 13.45
CA ARG A 51 -23.34 24.80 13.69
C ARG A 51 -22.24 24.10 12.93
N GLN A 52 -21.51 23.19 13.60
CA GLN A 52 -20.45 22.41 12.98
C GLN A 52 -21.02 21.60 11.80
N CYS A 53 -20.40 21.74 10.62
CA CYS A 53 -20.76 21.00 9.41
C CYS A 53 -19.65 20.01 9.05
N ARG A 54 -19.99 18.74 8.85
CA ARG A 54 -19.06 17.67 8.44
C ARG A 54 -19.41 17.05 7.09
N ILE A 55 -20.34 17.67 6.36
CA ILE A 55 -20.83 17.18 5.06
C ILE A 55 -20.22 18.05 3.95
N PRO A 56 -19.25 17.55 3.16
CA PRO A 56 -18.61 18.33 2.09
C PRO A 56 -19.60 18.86 1.05
N ALA A 57 -20.59 18.03 0.67
CA ALA A 57 -21.60 18.38 -0.31
C ALA A 57 -22.80 19.16 0.30
N PHE A 58 -22.64 19.74 1.48
CA PHE A 58 -23.70 20.53 2.11
C PHE A 58 -24.09 21.74 1.23
N GLU A 59 -25.39 21.91 0.98
CA GLU A 59 -25.91 23.00 0.15
C GLU A 59 -26.06 24.28 0.98
N LEU A 60 -25.28 25.29 0.61
CA LEU A 60 -25.29 26.61 1.22
C LEU A 60 -26.42 27.47 0.62
N GLN A 61 -27.21 28.07 1.48
CA GLN A 61 -28.24 29.04 1.09
C GLN A 61 -27.66 30.46 1.11
N VAL A 62 -28.30 31.35 0.36
CA VAL A 62 -27.98 32.79 0.43
C VAL A 62 -28.06 33.28 1.88
N SER A 63 -27.15 34.14 2.28
CA SER A 63 -26.99 34.67 3.64
C SER A 63 -26.51 33.65 4.69
N SER A 64 -26.18 32.40 4.31
CA SER A 64 -25.50 31.47 5.22
C SER A 64 -24.15 32.04 5.63
N ARG A 65 -23.85 32.01 6.94
CA ARG A 65 -22.54 32.38 7.50
C ARG A 65 -21.67 31.12 7.62
N ILE A 66 -20.48 31.17 7.04
CA ILE A 66 -19.49 30.09 7.12
C ILE A 66 -18.33 30.59 7.99
N THR A 67 -17.92 29.78 8.95
CA THR A 67 -16.72 30.00 9.76
C THR A 67 -15.78 28.80 9.56
N ALA A 68 -14.55 29.03 9.14
CA ALA A 68 -13.53 27.99 9.03
C ALA A 68 -12.35 28.29 9.98
N ARG A 69 -11.94 27.26 10.74
CA ARG A 69 -10.73 27.28 11.57
C ARG A 69 -9.62 26.59 10.80
N LEU A 70 -8.66 27.38 10.33
CA LEU A 70 -7.60 26.95 9.44
C LEU A 70 -6.28 26.85 10.21
N ASP A 71 -5.68 25.69 10.20
CA ASP A 71 -4.31 25.49 10.62
C ASP A 71 -3.49 25.36 9.34
N LYS A 72 -2.71 26.42 8.99
CA LYS A 72 -1.96 26.48 7.73
C LYS A 72 -0.98 25.32 7.61
N GLU A 73 -0.25 25.00 8.68
CA GLU A 73 0.73 23.91 8.68
C GLU A 73 0.06 22.55 8.42
N LYS A 74 -1.10 22.28 9.06
CA LYS A 74 -1.84 21.04 8.83
C LYS A 74 -2.55 21.00 7.48
N LEU A 75 -3.04 22.14 7.00
CA LEU A 75 -3.76 22.23 5.72
C LEU A 75 -2.81 21.98 4.55
N PHE A 76 -1.58 22.51 4.63
CA PHE A 76 -0.55 22.38 3.60
C PHE A 76 0.53 21.35 3.93
N TYR A 77 0.41 20.65 5.07
CA TYR A 77 1.32 19.55 5.39
C TYR A 77 1.30 18.51 4.28
N GLU A 78 2.39 18.38 3.61
CA GLU A 78 2.71 17.27 2.73
C GLU A 78 3.68 16.37 3.47
N LYS A 79 3.26 15.13 3.69
CA LYS A 79 4.18 14.11 4.17
C LYS A 79 5.24 13.97 3.08
N GLU A 80 6.50 14.25 3.40
CA GLU A 80 7.61 13.90 2.51
C GLU A 80 7.48 12.42 2.19
N THR A 81 7.25 12.13 0.91
CA THR A 81 7.18 10.77 0.44
C THR A 81 8.59 10.38 0.05
N HIS A 82 9.16 9.40 0.73
CA HIS A 82 10.43 8.78 0.32
C HIS A 82 10.20 7.83 -0.87
N ASP A 83 9.42 8.30 -1.85
CA ASP A 83 9.09 7.50 -3.03
C ASP A 83 10.31 7.38 -3.94
N VAL A 84 10.52 6.18 -4.46
CA VAL A 84 11.55 5.96 -5.46
C VAL A 84 11.09 6.53 -6.81
N ASP A 85 11.97 7.25 -7.51
CA ASP A 85 11.76 7.55 -8.91
C ASP A 85 12.08 6.30 -9.74
N PHE A 86 11.03 5.70 -10.31
CA PHE A 86 11.11 4.41 -10.97
C PHE A 86 10.51 4.47 -12.37
N VAL A 87 11.22 3.95 -13.35
CA VAL A 87 10.75 3.69 -14.70
C VAL A 87 10.88 2.20 -14.96
N LEU A 88 9.76 1.54 -15.30
CA LEU A 88 9.76 0.13 -15.61
C LEU A 88 10.51 -0.13 -16.92
N THR A 89 11.46 -1.04 -16.88
CA THR A 89 12.27 -1.48 -18.04
C THR A 89 12.15 -2.98 -18.23
N GLU A 90 12.66 -3.52 -19.33
CA GLU A 90 12.69 -4.98 -19.59
C GLU A 90 13.39 -5.77 -18.49
N LYS A 91 14.36 -5.19 -17.79
CA LYS A 91 15.07 -5.82 -16.67
C LYS A 91 14.20 -6.08 -15.45
N ASP A 92 13.14 -5.27 -15.33
CA ASP A 92 12.20 -5.36 -14.22
C ASP A 92 11.01 -6.28 -14.54
N VAL A 93 10.89 -6.74 -15.80
CA VAL A 93 9.85 -7.68 -16.23
C VAL A 93 10.33 -9.10 -15.98
N LEU A 94 9.61 -9.81 -15.12
CA LEU A 94 9.91 -11.20 -14.75
C LEU A 94 9.25 -12.21 -15.68
N PHE A 95 8.09 -11.85 -16.23
CA PHE A 95 7.33 -12.62 -17.22
C PHE A 95 6.41 -11.70 -18.00
N GLU A 96 6.24 -11.91 -19.28
CA GLU A 96 5.26 -11.21 -20.12
C GLU A 96 4.81 -12.11 -21.27
N ASP A 97 3.48 -12.16 -21.48
CA ASP A 97 2.85 -12.74 -22.67
C ASP A 97 1.68 -11.85 -23.17
N ASP A 98 0.77 -12.40 -23.95
CA ASP A 98 -0.36 -11.64 -24.50
C ASP A 98 -1.39 -11.21 -23.46
N CYS A 99 -1.51 -11.92 -22.34
CA CYS A 99 -2.55 -11.69 -21.35
C CYS A 99 -2.05 -11.31 -19.94
N LEU A 100 -0.80 -11.61 -19.60
CA LEU A 100 -0.22 -11.35 -18.29
C LEU A 100 1.10 -10.58 -18.39
N ILE A 101 1.39 -9.79 -17.36
CA ILE A 101 2.73 -9.26 -17.08
C ILE A 101 3.01 -9.36 -15.59
N ILE A 102 4.17 -9.93 -15.23
CA ILE A 102 4.67 -10.03 -13.87
C ILE A 102 5.94 -9.21 -13.79
N VAL A 103 6.00 -8.26 -12.86
CA VAL A 103 7.11 -7.33 -12.72
C VAL A 103 7.72 -7.38 -11.33
N ASN A 104 8.98 -7.00 -11.21
CA ASN A 104 9.70 -6.86 -9.95
C ASN A 104 9.50 -5.45 -9.39
N LYS A 105 8.53 -5.27 -8.50
CA LYS A 105 8.26 -3.97 -7.87
C LYS A 105 9.42 -3.56 -6.96
N PRO A 106 9.98 -2.37 -7.06
CA PRO A 106 10.91 -1.85 -6.06
C PRO A 106 10.19 -1.50 -4.74
N ALA A 107 10.92 -1.38 -3.65
CA ALA A 107 10.41 -0.77 -2.43
C ALA A 107 10.14 0.73 -2.65
N PHE A 108 9.31 1.33 -1.80
CA PHE A 108 8.93 2.74 -1.82
C PHE A 108 8.19 3.20 -3.08
N LEU A 109 7.61 2.28 -3.85
CA LEU A 109 6.71 2.57 -4.94
C LEU A 109 5.31 2.03 -4.62
N PRO A 110 4.25 2.87 -4.59
CA PRO A 110 2.87 2.39 -4.44
C PRO A 110 2.50 1.43 -5.59
N THR A 111 1.70 0.41 -5.30
CA THR A 111 1.20 -0.50 -6.34
C THR A 111 0.20 0.19 -7.27
N GLU A 112 -0.68 1.01 -6.69
CA GLU A 112 -1.79 1.69 -7.36
C GLU A 112 -1.85 3.17 -6.97
N GLU A 113 -2.70 3.92 -7.65
CA GLU A 113 -2.93 5.32 -7.34
C GLU A 113 -3.32 5.52 -5.87
N THR A 114 -2.76 6.54 -5.26
CA THR A 114 -3.00 6.89 -3.85
C THR A 114 -3.83 8.18 -3.75
N ILE A 115 -4.22 8.54 -2.53
CA ILE A 115 -4.92 9.81 -2.28
C ILE A 115 -4.03 11.04 -2.59
N VAL A 116 -2.72 10.86 -2.72
CA VAL A 116 -1.78 11.93 -3.07
C VAL A 116 -1.79 12.07 -4.58
N GLU A 117 -2.32 13.19 -5.06
CA GLU A 117 -2.46 13.49 -6.48
C GLU A 117 -1.09 13.59 -7.16
N GLY A 118 -0.94 12.99 -8.33
CA GLY A 118 0.32 13.00 -9.08
C GLY A 118 1.42 12.08 -8.55
N ARG A 119 1.16 11.32 -7.50
CA ARG A 119 2.11 10.34 -6.97
C ARG A 119 2.30 9.19 -7.93
N LYS A 120 3.56 8.96 -8.34
CA LYS A 120 3.94 7.85 -9.20
C LYS A 120 3.58 6.52 -8.56
N ASN A 121 3.12 5.57 -9.35
CA ASN A 121 2.75 4.24 -8.88
C ASN A 121 3.10 3.18 -9.92
N LEU A 122 3.22 1.93 -9.48
CA LEU A 122 3.64 0.83 -10.36
C LEU A 122 2.65 0.55 -11.49
N HIS A 123 1.35 0.67 -11.23
CA HIS A 123 0.33 0.47 -12.27
C HIS A 123 0.55 1.41 -13.44
N GLN A 124 0.79 2.71 -13.17
CA GLN A 124 1.10 3.67 -14.23
C GLN A 124 2.40 3.32 -14.94
N CYS A 125 3.44 2.90 -14.22
CA CYS A 125 4.70 2.46 -14.83
C CYS A 125 4.50 1.26 -15.78
N VAL A 126 3.61 0.30 -15.42
CA VAL A 126 3.26 -0.84 -16.30
C VAL A 126 2.51 -0.37 -17.54
N VAL A 127 1.52 0.52 -17.38
CA VAL A 127 0.79 1.11 -18.52
C VAL A 127 1.74 1.84 -19.46
N ASP A 128 2.63 2.68 -18.94
CA ASP A 128 3.60 3.45 -19.73
C ASP A 128 4.57 2.52 -20.49
N TYR A 129 5.08 1.48 -19.83
CA TYR A 129 5.94 0.47 -20.44
C TYR A 129 5.26 -0.27 -21.59
N LEU A 130 4.03 -0.75 -21.39
CA LEU A 130 3.26 -1.43 -22.42
C LEU A 130 2.92 -0.49 -23.60
N TRP A 131 2.68 0.78 -23.31
CA TRP A 131 2.40 1.77 -24.35
C TRP A 131 3.64 2.12 -25.19
N GLN A 132 4.80 2.22 -24.54
CA GLN A 132 6.08 2.42 -25.24
C GLN A 132 6.41 1.26 -26.19
N LYS A 133 6.06 0.02 -25.82
CA LYS A 133 6.22 -1.16 -26.70
C LYS A 133 5.28 -1.16 -27.90
N ASN A 134 4.14 -0.46 -27.82
CA ASN A 134 3.19 -0.34 -28.91
C ASN A 134 2.69 1.10 -29.10
N PRO A 135 3.53 1.98 -29.65
CA PRO A 135 3.24 3.41 -29.80
C PRO A 135 2.12 3.71 -30.82
N SER A 136 1.67 2.71 -31.59
CA SER A 136 0.54 2.85 -32.51
C SER A 136 -0.83 2.90 -31.80
N LEU A 137 -0.89 2.51 -30.53
CA LEU A 137 -2.12 2.58 -29.76
C LEU A 137 -2.55 4.03 -29.52
N ARG A 138 -3.81 4.34 -29.85
CA ARG A 138 -4.40 5.67 -29.64
C ARG A 138 -4.71 5.96 -28.17
N ASN A 139 -4.95 4.91 -27.37
CA ASN A 139 -5.27 5.01 -25.95
C ASN A 139 -4.28 4.18 -25.14
N PRO A 140 -4.06 4.51 -23.85
CA PRO A 140 -3.24 3.70 -22.96
C PRO A 140 -3.70 2.24 -22.94
N PRO A 141 -2.78 1.28 -23.00
CA PRO A 141 -3.11 -0.14 -22.92
C PRO A 141 -3.73 -0.47 -21.56
N TYR A 142 -4.54 -1.52 -21.53
CA TYR A 142 -5.11 -2.00 -20.30
C TYR A 142 -4.07 -2.72 -19.46
N ALA A 143 -4.05 -2.41 -18.16
CA ALA A 143 -3.35 -3.19 -17.14
C ALA A 143 -4.28 -3.37 -15.93
N GLY A 144 -4.62 -4.62 -15.60
CA GLY A 144 -5.51 -4.94 -14.47
C GLY A 144 -4.70 -5.28 -13.22
N ILE A 145 -5.01 -4.63 -12.09
CA ILE A 145 -4.40 -4.92 -10.80
C ILE A 145 -5.11 -6.10 -10.17
N MET A 146 -4.42 -7.22 -9.97
CA MET A 146 -5.00 -8.45 -9.41
C MET A 146 -4.71 -8.61 -7.91
N HIS A 147 -3.59 -8.08 -7.45
CA HIS A 147 -3.21 -8.05 -6.03
C HIS A 147 -2.25 -6.88 -5.76
N ARG A 148 -1.87 -6.69 -4.50
CA ARG A 148 -1.02 -5.57 -4.10
C ARG A 148 0.12 -6.03 -3.20
N LEU A 149 1.22 -5.28 -3.26
CA LEU A 149 2.29 -5.30 -2.26
C LEU A 149 2.27 -3.98 -1.48
N ASP A 150 2.73 -4.03 -0.23
CA ASP A 150 2.88 -2.82 0.59
C ASP A 150 3.88 -1.85 -0.06
N LEU A 151 3.79 -0.57 0.28
CA LEU A 151 4.67 0.49 -0.26
C LEU A 151 6.15 0.11 -0.12
N GLU A 152 6.56 -0.28 1.09
CA GLU A 152 7.95 -0.57 1.45
C GLU A 152 8.39 -2.00 1.08
N SER A 153 7.45 -2.86 0.66
CA SER A 153 7.75 -4.21 0.18
C SER A 153 8.13 -4.22 -1.30
N SER A 154 8.88 -5.21 -1.72
CA SER A 154 9.31 -5.39 -3.12
C SER A 154 8.98 -6.79 -3.65
N GLY A 155 9.27 -7.05 -4.94
CA GLY A 155 9.22 -8.37 -5.56
C GLY A 155 8.10 -8.56 -6.58
N ALA A 156 7.82 -9.81 -6.89
CA ALA A 156 6.92 -10.21 -7.96
C ALA A 156 5.48 -9.73 -7.71
N ILE A 157 4.92 -9.07 -8.71
CA ILE A 157 3.53 -8.63 -8.73
C ILE A 157 2.94 -8.84 -10.14
N LEU A 158 1.72 -9.38 -10.18
CA LEU A 158 0.99 -9.74 -11.39
C LEU A 158 0.00 -8.64 -11.81
N PHE A 159 0.03 -8.31 -13.09
CA PHE A 159 -1.03 -7.55 -13.78
C PHE A 159 -1.57 -8.35 -14.96
N THR A 160 -2.85 -8.16 -15.28
CA THR A 160 -3.43 -8.70 -16.52
C THR A 160 -3.33 -7.66 -17.62
N LYS A 161 -3.01 -8.08 -18.85
CA LYS A 161 -2.99 -7.24 -20.06
C LYS A 161 -4.31 -7.27 -20.82
N SER A 162 -5.21 -8.20 -20.45
CA SER A 162 -6.53 -8.35 -21.05
C SER A 162 -7.63 -8.50 -19.99
N ARG A 163 -8.77 -7.82 -20.20
CA ARG A 163 -9.95 -7.96 -19.31
C ARG A 163 -10.57 -9.36 -19.36
N SER A 164 -10.39 -10.09 -20.47
CA SER A 164 -10.96 -11.43 -20.67
C SER A 164 -10.42 -12.47 -19.69
N VAL A 165 -9.19 -12.30 -19.18
CA VAL A 165 -8.57 -13.24 -18.24
C VAL A 165 -8.78 -12.86 -16.76
N ASN A 166 -9.37 -11.69 -16.49
CA ASN A 166 -9.58 -11.25 -15.10
C ASN A 166 -10.42 -12.24 -14.28
N PRO A 167 -11.55 -12.79 -14.80
CA PRO A 167 -12.35 -13.74 -14.02
C PRO A 167 -11.56 -14.99 -13.61
N GLN A 168 -10.73 -15.51 -14.51
CA GLN A 168 -9.90 -16.70 -14.23
C GLN A 168 -8.82 -16.37 -13.18
N ILE A 169 -8.17 -15.21 -13.30
CA ILE A 169 -7.16 -14.78 -12.31
C ILE A 169 -7.83 -14.51 -10.96
N HIS A 170 -8.98 -13.85 -10.91
CA HIS A 170 -9.74 -13.68 -9.66
C HIS A 170 -10.06 -15.02 -9.00
N LYS A 171 -10.55 -15.99 -9.79
CA LYS A 171 -10.83 -17.35 -9.31
C LYS A 171 -9.59 -18.03 -8.72
N ILE A 172 -8.43 -17.92 -9.39
CA ILE A 172 -7.15 -18.45 -8.90
C ILE A 172 -6.81 -17.87 -7.51
N PHE A 173 -7.00 -16.57 -7.31
CA PHE A 173 -6.76 -15.92 -6.01
C PHE A 173 -7.80 -16.31 -4.94
N GLU A 174 -9.08 -16.36 -5.30
CA GLU A 174 -10.19 -16.70 -4.38
C GLU A 174 -10.10 -18.15 -3.92
N GLU A 175 -9.83 -19.09 -4.84
CA GLU A 175 -9.68 -20.52 -4.55
C GLU A 175 -8.29 -20.86 -3.95
N ARG A 176 -7.39 -19.87 -3.83
CA ARG A 176 -6.02 -20.03 -3.34
C ARG A 176 -5.17 -20.99 -4.17
N ASN A 177 -5.47 -21.09 -5.46
CA ASN A 177 -4.74 -21.90 -6.45
C ASN A 177 -3.49 -21.15 -6.95
N ILE A 178 -2.88 -20.34 -6.07
CA ILE A 178 -1.66 -19.60 -6.30
C ILE A 178 -0.72 -19.73 -5.10
N LYS A 179 0.46 -20.24 -5.32
CA LYS A 179 1.53 -20.26 -4.33
C LYS A 179 2.24 -18.92 -4.33
N LYS A 180 2.31 -18.27 -3.17
CA LYS A 180 2.95 -16.97 -2.95
C LYS A 180 3.99 -17.11 -1.88
N LEU A 181 5.27 -17.14 -2.26
CA LEU A 181 6.38 -17.17 -1.32
C LEU A 181 6.98 -15.77 -1.15
N TYR A 182 7.25 -15.46 0.09
CA TYR A 182 7.95 -14.24 0.48
C TYR A 182 9.24 -14.58 1.20
N ARG A 183 10.26 -13.77 0.98
CA ARG A 183 11.46 -13.73 1.80
C ARG A 183 11.34 -12.54 2.75
N ALA A 184 11.72 -12.79 4.00
CA ALA A 184 11.71 -11.77 5.02
C ALA A 184 12.94 -11.87 5.91
N VAL A 185 13.34 -10.74 6.50
CA VAL A 185 14.35 -10.72 7.56
C VAL A 185 13.72 -10.13 8.81
N ALA A 186 13.85 -10.84 9.92
CA ALA A 186 13.29 -10.47 11.21
C ALA A 186 14.36 -10.34 12.27
N PHE A 187 14.07 -9.54 13.29
CA PHE A 187 14.94 -9.42 14.47
C PHE A 187 14.11 -9.56 15.74
N PRO A 188 14.50 -10.45 16.70
CA PRO A 188 13.68 -10.75 17.84
C PRO A 188 13.50 -9.53 18.75
N LYS A 189 12.27 -9.33 19.20
CA LYS A 189 11.92 -8.36 20.24
C LYS A 189 11.88 -9.09 21.58
N GLY A 190 12.89 -8.85 22.41
CA GLY A 190 13.03 -9.52 23.68
C GLY A 190 13.88 -10.80 23.64
N LYS A 191 13.73 -11.66 24.64
CA LYS A 191 14.57 -12.87 24.81
C LYS A 191 13.93 -14.11 24.16
N ILE A 192 13.59 -14.03 22.88
CA ILE A 192 13.15 -15.20 22.13
C ILE A 192 14.28 -15.73 21.25
N SER A 193 14.37 -17.04 21.10
CA SER A 193 15.40 -17.69 20.29
C SER A 193 14.76 -18.83 19.50
N PRO A 194 14.05 -18.50 18.41
CA PRO A 194 13.44 -19.53 17.57
C PRO A 194 14.47 -20.47 16.96
N VAL A 195 14.08 -21.69 16.69
CA VAL A 195 14.96 -22.72 16.15
C VAL A 195 15.04 -22.60 14.63
N VAL A 196 16.26 -22.55 14.07
CA VAL A 196 16.47 -22.59 12.62
C VAL A 196 16.01 -23.94 12.06
N GLY A 197 15.31 -23.91 10.94
CA GLY A 197 14.66 -25.07 10.35
C GLY A 197 13.24 -25.34 10.86
N GLU A 198 12.79 -24.60 11.87
CA GLU A 198 11.43 -24.71 12.38
C GLU A 198 10.39 -24.28 11.34
N HIS A 199 9.31 -25.07 11.26
CA HIS A 199 8.12 -24.76 10.46
C HIS A 199 6.95 -24.52 11.41
N PHE A 200 6.23 -23.44 11.19
CA PHE A 200 5.05 -23.12 12.01
C PHE A 200 4.02 -22.30 11.21
N THR A 201 2.77 -22.42 11.61
CA THR A 201 1.67 -21.67 11.01
C THR A 201 1.16 -20.62 12.00
N VAL A 202 0.90 -19.41 11.52
CA VAL A 202 0.19 -18.38 12.28
C VAL A 202 -1.16 -18.15 11.64
N GLU A 203 -2.20 -18.29 12.46
CA GLU A 203 -3.59 -18.12 12.05
C GLU A 203 -4.31 -17.14 12.97
N GLY A 204 -5.38 -16.56 12.46
CA GLY A 204 -6.25 -15.69 13.23
C GLY A 204 -7.11 -14.81 12.35
N TYR A 205 -7.82 -13.90 12.97
CA TYR A 205 -8.73 -12.97 12.29
C TYR A 205 -8.16 -11.56 12.32
N MET A 206 -8.01 -10.96 11.16
CA MET A 206 -7.37 -9.67 11.02
C MET A 206 -8.40 -8.56 10.75
N LYS A 207 -8.26 -7.44 11.47
CA LYS A 207 -9.11 -6.25 11.34
C LYS A 207 -8.27 -4.99 11.50
N ARG A 208 -8.64 -3.94 10.79
CA ARG A 208 -8.03 -2.63 10.99
C ARG A 208 -8.39 -2.08 12.37
N ILE A 209 -7.39 -1.71 13.16
CA ILE A 209 -7.55 -1.15 14.50
C ILE A 209 -7.29 0.36 14.57
N SER A 210 -6.56 0.93 13.58
CA SER A 210 -6.32 2.37 13.47
C SER A 210 -7.52 3.09 12.87
N LYS A 211 -7.68 4.38 13.20
CA LYS A 211 -8.67 5.25 12.55
C LYS A 211 -8.35 5.43 11.06
N LYS A 212 -9.38 5.77 10.25
CA LYS A 212 -9.18 6.00 8.81
C LYS A 212 -8.23 7.16 8.49
N SER A 213 -8.09 8.11 9.40
CA SER A 213 -7.19 9.27 9.29
C SER A 213 -5.73 8.98 9.67
N GLU A 214 -5.45 7.80 10.20
CA GLU A 214 -4.12 7.37 10.66
C GLU A 214 -3.52 6.34 9.69
N ALA A 215 -2.22 6.05 9.84
CA ALA A 215 -1.58 4.94 9.14
C ALA A 215 -2.35 3.64 9.38
N CYS A 216 -2.50 2.83 8.33
CA CYS A 216 -3.25 1.58 8.44
C CYS A 216 -2.53 0.61 9.37
N ARG A 217 -3.09 0.35 10.54
CA ARG A 217 -2.61 -0.67 11.48
C ARG A 217 -3.65 -1.76 11.64
N MET A 218 -3.22 -3.00 11.49
CA MET A 218 -4.05 -4.19 11.65
C MET A 218 -3.85 -4.79 13.04
N GLY A 219 -4.89 -5.44 13.57
CA GLY A 219 -4.84 -6.27 14.76
C GLY A 219 -5.16 -7.72 14.41
N LEU A 220 -4.60 -8.66 15.20
CA LEU A 220 -4.84 -10.10 15.10
C LEU A 220 -5.68 -10.56 16.29
N PHE A 221 -6.73 -11.32 16.03
CA PHE A 221 -7.73 -11.77 17.00
C PHE A 221 -7.96 -13.27 16.85
N SER A 222 -8.38 -13.91 17.92
CA SER A 222 -8.76 -15.35 17.93
C SER A 222 -10.22 -15.59 17.56
N ASP A 223 -11.09 -14.57 17.65
CA ASP A 223 -12.53 -14.68 17.40
C ASP A 223 -12.86 -14.32 15.96
N SER A 224 -13.61 -15.18 15.26
CA SER A 224 -14.07 -14.98 13.87
C SER A 224 -14.94 -13.73 13.68
N ARG A 225 -15.60 -13.24 14.71
CA ARG A 225 -16.40 -12.02 14.70
C ARG A 225 -15.54 -10.74 14.61
N GLU A 226 -14.26 -10.86 14.91
CA GLU A 226 -13.34 -9.73 15.02
C GLU A 226 -12.63 -9.38 13.71
N GLY A 227 -12.81 -10.13 12.62
CA GLY A 227 -12.17 -9.80 11.36
C GLY A 227 -12.24 -10.88 10.28
N LEU A 228 -11.35 -10.75 9.30
CA LEU A 228 -11.22 -11.71 8.21
C LEU A 228 -10.15 -12.73 8.52
N TYR A 229 -10.44 -14.01 8.29
CA TYR A 229 -9.47 -15.09 8.49
C TYR A 229 -8.18 -14.86 7.70
N SER A 230 -7.07 -15.14 8.38
CA SER A 230 -5.70 -15.06 7.83
C SER A 230 -4.89 -16.28 8.26
N SER A 231 -4.07 -16.82 7.38
CA SER A 231 -3.16 -17.93 7.64
C SER A 231 -1.89 -17.78 6.83
N THR A 232 -0.73 -17.96 7.48
CA THR A 232 0.61 -17.90 6.88
C THR A 232 1.46 -19.00 7.45
N ASP A 233 2.10 -19.79 6.57
CA ASP A 233 3.09 -20.78 6.93
C ASP A 233 4.49 -20.15 6.87
N PHE A 234 5.27 -20.38 7.92
CA PHE A 234 6.63 -19.85 8.03
C PHE A 234 7.66 -20.96 8.13
N THR A 235 8.83 -20.72 7.54
CA THR A 235 10.03 -21.54 7.70
C THR A 235 11.19 -20.64 8.09
N LEU A 236 11.85 -20.93 9.19
CA LEU A 236 13.08 -20.24 9.58
C LEU A 236 14.28 -20.83 8.84
N LEU A 237 14.77 -20.12 7.83
CA LEU A 237 15.82 -20.60 6.92
C LEU A 237 17.21 -20.51 7.55
N GLY A 238 17.43 -19.56 8.47
CA GLY A 238 18.73 -19.36 9.08
C GLY A 238 18.73 -18.19 10.06
N LYS A 239 19.86 -18.09 10.77
CA LYS A 239 20.18 -16.99 11.66
C LYS A 239 21.64 -16.59 11.44
N ASP A 240 21.94 -15.30 11.28
CA ASP A 240 23.30 -14.83 11.17
C ASP A 240 23.96 -14.54 12.55
N LYS A 241 25.24 -14.18 12.52
CA LYS A 241 26.00 -13.84 13.74
C LYS A 241 25.51 -12.56 14.42
N ALA A 242 24.86 -11.66 13.68
CA ALA A 242 24.28 -10.43 14.21
C ALA A 242 22.89 -10.65 14.85
N GLY A 243 22.33 -11.86 14.70
CA GLY A 243 21.06 -12.25 15.29
C GLY A 243 19.83 -12.02 14.41
N PHE A 244 20.02 -11.68 13.14
CA PHE A 244 18.92 -11.58 12.17
C PHE A 244 18.46 -12.97 11.73
N TYR A 245 17.14 -13.16 11.69
CA TYR A 245 16.50 -14.38 11.21
C TYR A 245 16.02 -14.21 9.76
N TYR A 246 16.41 -15.14 8.93
CA TYR A 246 15.98 -15.24 7.53
C TYR A 246 14.79 -16.17 7.43
N VAL A 247 13.68 -15.67 6.91
CA VAL A 247 12.39 -16.34 6.97
C VAL A 247 11.83 -16.49 5.56
N GLN A 248 11.25 -17.66 5.28
CA GLN A 248 10.32 -17.84 4.18
C GLN A 248 8.90 -17.83 4.73
N ALA A 249 8.00 -17.09 4.09
CA ALA A 249 6.60 -17.08 4.39
C ALA A 249 5.80 -17.52 3.17
N GLU A 250 4.88 -18.47 3.34
CA GLU A 250 3.89 -18.87 2.34
C GLU A 250 2.53 -18.32 2.73
N LEU A 251 1.93 -17.53 1.86
CA LEU A 251 0.64 -16.90 2.12
C LEU A 251 -0.52 -17.80 1.70
N ASN A 252 -1.27 -18.34 2.65
CA ASN A 252 -2.53 -19.05 2.41
C ASN A 252 -3.70 -18.08 2.20
N THR A 253 -3.59 -16.85 2.71
CA THR A 253 -4.52 -15.72 2.51
C THR A 253 -3.74 -14.45 2.16
N GLY A 254 -4.42 -13.36 1.76
CA GLY A 254 -3.77 -12.10 1.36
C GLY A 254 -4.38 -10.89 2.04
N ARG A 255 -4.22 -10.74 3.37
CA ARG A 255 -4.71 -9.58 4.12
C ARG A 255 -3.66 -8.48 4.19
N THR A 256 -4.13 -7.24 4.31
CA THR A 256 -3.23 -6.07 4.48
C THR A 256 -2.29 -6.29 5.66
N HIS A 257 -0.98 -6.11 5.45
CA HIS A 257 0.08 -6.28 6.45
C HIS A 257 0.15 -7.68 7.10
N GLN A 258 -0.36 -8.74 6.45
CA GLN A 258 -0.53 -10.05 7.07
C GLN A 258 0.78 -10.63 7.61
N ILE A 259 1.81 -10.78 6.77
CA ILE A 259 3.11 -11.33 7.20
C ILE A 259 3.72 -10.47 8.30
N ARG A 260 3.65 -9.15 8.16
CA ARG A 260 4.18 -8.17 9.12
C ARG A 260 3.57 -8.36 10.51
N LEU A 261 2.24 -8.43 10.58
CA LEU A 261 1.50 -8.61 11.83
C LEU A 261 1.72 -10.01 12.43
N HIS A 262 1.66 -11.06 11.61
CA HIS A 262 1.90 -12.43 12.06
C HIS A 262 3.29 -12.61 12.65
N MET A 263 4.35 -12.12 12.00
CA MET A 263 5.72 -12.16 12.52
C MET A 263 5.86 -11.34 13.81
N SER A 264 5.26 -10.15 13.87
CA SER A 264 5.26 -9.34 15.09
C SER A 264 4.55 -10.01 16.26
N SER A 265 3.46 -10.75 16.02
CA SER A 265 2.72 -11.49 17.07
C SER A 265 3.54 -12.59 17.71
N LEU A 266 4.53 -13.12 17.00
CA LEU A 266 5.49 -14.10 17.49
C LEU A 266 6.69 -13.45 18.21
N GLY A 267 6.72 -12.11 18.34
CA GLY A 267 7.89 -11.41 18.89
C GLY A 267 9.07 -11.33 17.91
N LEU A 268 8.84 -11.59 16.62
CA LEU A 268 9.81 -11.53 15.53
C LEU A 268 9.42 -10.46 14.48
N PRO A 269 9.31 -9.18 14.85
CA PRO A 269 8.96 -8.14 13.87
C PRO A 269 9.97 -8.10 12.73
N LEU A 270 9.50 -7.78 11.53
CA LEU A 270 10.36 -7.64 10.35
C LEU A 270 11.28 -6.43 10.51
N VAL A 271 12.52 -6.57 10.10
CA VAL A 271 13.48 -5.47 10.08
C VAL A 271 12.95 -4.32 9.24
N GLY A 272 13.04 -3.09 9.74
CA GLY A 272 12.49 -1.88 9.13
C GLY A 272 10.99 -1.65 9.39
N ASP A 273 10.30 -2.57 10.05
CA ASP A 273 8.86 -2.42 10.31
C ASP A 273 8.57 -1.74 11.66
N GLU A 274 8.72 -0.43 11.70
CA GLU A 274 8.44 0.37 12.89
C GLU A 274 6.98 0.28 13.34
N LEU A 275 6.04 0.14 12.39
CA LEU A 275 4.60 0.07 12.68
C LEU A 275 4.25 -1.11 13.57
N TYR A 276 4.94 -2.24 13.39
CA TYR A 276 4.73 -3.48 14.15
C TYR A 276 5.88 -3.79 15.12
N GLY A 277 6.73 -2.80 15.39
CA GLY A 277 7.62 -2.80 16.57
C GLY A 277 9.04 -3.27 16.31
N SER A 278 9.53 -3.20 15.07
CA SER A 278 10.96 -3.38 14.82
C SER A 278 11.79 -2.27 15.46
N ALA A 279 12.88 -2.64 16.11
CA ALA A 279 13.91 -1.73 16.62
C ALA A 279 15.17 -1.75 15.72
N LYS A 280 15.14 -2.44 14.58
CA LYS A 280 16.26 -2.62 13.65
C LYS A 280 15.88 -2.22 12.25
N SER A 281 16.83 -1.61 11.55
CA SER A 281 16.72 -1.29 10.12
C SER A 281 18.10 -1.46 9.47
N PHE A 282 18.11 -1.53 8.13
CA PHE A 282 19.32 -1.46 7.32
C PHE A 282 19.37 -0.09 6.62
N PRO A 283 20.16 0.88 7.10
CA PRO A 283 20.21 2.24 6.55
C PRO A 283 20.65 2.30 5.09
N ASP A 284 21.55 1.41 4.69
CA ASP A 284 22.11 1.30 3.33
C ASP A 284 21.10 0.85 2.25
N ASN A 285 19.92 0.37 2.65
CA ASN A 285 18.79 0.11 1.74
C ASN A 285 17.58 1.02 2.00
N GLY A 286 17.80 2.21 2.57
CA GLY A 286 16.78 3.21 2.83
C GLY A 286 15.86 2.89 4.02
N GLY A 287 16.22 1.93 4.87
CA GLY A 287 15.42 1.54 6.04
C GLY A 287 14.08 0.86 5.70
N ARG A 288 13.96 0.31 4.50
CA ARG A 288 12.74 -0.39 4.04
C ARG A 288 12.36 -1.57 4.94
N ILE A 289 11.10 -1.98 4.86
CA ILE A 289 10.67 -3.24 5.48
C ILE A 289 11.30 -4.42 4.72
N MET A 290 11.95 -5.30 5.45
CA MET A 290 12.60 -6.49 4.90
C MET A 290 11.56 -7.57 4.57
N LEU A 291 10.74 -7.28 3.54
CA LEU A 291 9.71 -8.17 2.98
C LEU A 291 9.76 -8.11 1.45
N HIS A 292 9.87 -9.28 0.83
CA HIS A 292 10.03 -9.42 -0.62
C HIS A 292 9.20 -10.59 -1.15
N SER A 293 8.32 -10.33 -2.12
CA SER A 293 7.56 -11.34 -2.86
C SER A 293 8.49 -12.08 -3.81
N SER A 294 8.99 -13.25 -3.38
CA SER A 294 10.07 -13.95 -4.07
C SER A 294 9.59 -14.95 -5.13
N LEU A 295 8.35 -15.44 -5.03
CA LEU A 295 7.78 -16.41 -5.98
C LEU A 295 6.26 -16.21 -6.10
N LEU A 296 5.80 -16.25 -7.34
CA LEU A 296 4.40 -16.49 -7.71
C LEU A 296 4.34 -17.75 -8.57
N GLU A 297 3.50 -18.72 -8.18
CA GLU A 297 3.35 -19.98 -8.93
C GLU A 297 1.87 -20.35 -9.02
N PHE A 298 1.35 -20.51 -10.22
CA PHE A 298 -0.05 -20.82 -10.51
C PHE A 298 -0.20 -21.38 -11.93
N ASN A 299 -1.33 -22.02 -12.22
CA ASN A 299 -1.62 -22.44 -13.58
C ASN A 299 -2.05 -21.23 -14.43
N HIS A 300 -1.41 -21.07 -15.58
CA HIS A 300 -1.68 -19.97 -16.50
C HIS A 300 -3.15 -20.01 -16.98
N PRO A 301 -3.90 -18.86 -16.95
CA PRO A 301 -5.35 -18.84 -17.14
C PRO A 301 -5.82 -19.27 -18.52
N VAL A 302 -4.96 -19.27 -19.53
CA VAL A 302 -5.29 -19.62 -20.91
C VAL A 302 -4.68 -20.98 -21.29
N SER A 303 -3.39 -21.20 -21.09
CA SER A 303 -2.73 -22.47 -21.47
C SER A 303 -2.97 -23.59 -20.47
N GLY A 304 -3.26 -23.27 -19.20
CA GLY A 304 -3.34 -24.24 -18.10
C GLY A 304 -1.99 -24.77 -17.61
N GLU A 305 -0.88 -24.38 -18.23
CA GLU A 305 0.47 -24.79 -17.83
C GLU A 305 0.89 -24.11 -16.52
N LEU A 306 1.71 -24.82 -15.73
CA LEU A 306 2.27 -24.27 -14.49
C LEU A 306 3.25 -23.15 -14.80
N LEU A 307 2.91 -21.94 -14.37
CA LEU A 307 3.77 -20.77 -14.44
C LEU A 307 4.41 -20.52 -13.06
N SER A 308 5.74 -20.59 -13.01
CA SER A 308 6.52 -20.36 -11.78
C SER A 308 7.50 -19.22 -12.02
N VAL A 309 7.22 -18.04 -11.41
CA VAL A 309 7.96 -16.81 -11.62
C VAL A 309 8.67 -16.39 -10.34
N LYS A 310 10.00 -16.31 -10.40
CA LYS A 310 10.86 -15.91 -9.28
C LYS A 310 11.34 -14.47 -9.45
N ALA A 311 11.26 -13.68 -8.39
CA ALA A 311 11.92 -12.38 -8.33
C ALA A 311 13.32 -12.52 -7.69
N PRO A 312 14.35 -11.85 -8.26
CA PRO A 312 15.68 -11.85 -7.68
C PRO A 312 15.68 -11.22 -6.29
N LEU A 313 16.37 -11.82 -5.33
CA LEU A 313 16.45 -11.31 -3.98
C LEU A 313 17.30 -10.02 -3.91
N PRO A 314 16.79 -8.96 -3.29
CA PRO A 314 17.57 -7.75 -3.07
C PRO A 314 18.63 -7.95 -1.98
N LEU A 315 19.49 -6.93 -1.82
CA LEU A 315 20.49 -6.89 -0.77
C LEU A 315 19.90 -7.21 0.62
N HIS A 316 20.66 -7.91 1.47
CA HIS A 316 20.30 -8.33 2.83
C HIS A 316 19.16 -9.38 2.96
N PHE A 317 18.66 -9.95 1.86
CA PHE A 317 17.67 -11.04 1.95
C PHE A 317 18.30 -12.46 1.94
N GLU A 318 19.58 -12.55 1.73
CA GLU A 318 20.35 -13.78 1.83
C GLU A 318 21.35 -13.68 2.99
N MET A 319 21.56 -14.81 3.67
CA MET A 319 22.64 -14.87 4.64
C MET A 319 23.99 -14.79 3.91
N GLU A 320 24.88 -13.98 4.42
CA GLU A 320 26.28 -14.02 3.97
C GLU A 320 26.81 -15.44 4.15
N LYS A 321 27.25 -16.06 3.04
CA LYS A 321 27.97 -17.33 3.11
C LYS A 321 29.33 -17.05 3.74
N ASN A 322 29.58 -17.62 4.92
CA ASN A 322 30.92 -17.61 5.54
C ASN A 322 31.94 -18.40 4.73
#